data_b9430f3871474471eb80d209bf1f254a
#
_entry.id   b9430f3871474471eb80d209bf1f254a
#
_cell.length_a   1.000
_cell.length_b   1.000
_cell.length_c   1.000
_cell.angle_alpha   90.00
_cell.angle_beta   90.00
_cell.angle_gamma   90.00
#
_symmetry.space_group_name_H-M   'P 1'
#
loop_
_entity.id
_entity.type
_entity.pdbx_description
1 polymer ?
#
loop_
_entity_poly.entity_id
_entity_poly.type
_entity_poly.pdbx_seq_one_letter_code
_entity_poly.pdbx_strand_id
1 'polypeptide(L)'
;MKKTFLAGLLALCLSPAVAMAQVVVRIAPPPPIVEHHDRPPHEGWVWVDGYHRWDGHRYVWVHGRWARPPHPGAVWVAHRWEQRGNGWVLVEGHWR
;
A
#
# COMPACT_ATOMS: atom_id res chain seq x y z
N MET A 1 -48.84 -20.63 -5.78
CA MET A 1 -48.18 -20.48 -5.62
C MET A 1 -46.98 -20.16 -5.82
N LYS A 2 -46.87 -20.10 -5.87
CA LYS A 2 -45.81 -19.88 -5.93
C LYS A 2 -44.86 -19.13 -5.75
N LYS A 3 -44.70 -18.95 -5.51
CA LYS A 3 -43.84 -18.37 -5.30
C LYS A 3 -42.80 -18.06 -5.10
N THR A 4 -42.57 -17.98 -5.06
CA THR A 4 -41.62 -17.70 -4.78
C THR A 4 -40.59 -17.34 -4.71
N PHE A 5 -40.38 -17.26 -4.82
CA PHE A 5 -39.34 -16.96 -4.65
C PHE A 5 -38.49 -16.34 -4.64
N LEU A 6 -38.38 -16.03 -4.69
CA LEU A 6 -37.58 -15.44 -4.67
C LEU A 6 -36.71 -14.97 -4.24
N ALA A 7 -36.55 -14.96 -3.89
CA ALA A 7 -35.75 -14.56 -3.36
C ALA A 7 -34.65 -14.63 -3.29
N GLY A 8 -34.42 -14.85 -3.62
CA GLY A 8 -33.44 -14.98 -3.51
C GLY A 8 -32.54 -14.36 -3.77
N LEU A 9 -32.77 -14.21 -3.98
CA LEU A 9 -31.97 -13.69 -4.11
C LEU A 9 -31.24 -12.86 -3.86
N LEU A 10 -31.33 -12.69 -3.70
CA LEU A 10 -30.71 -11.95 -3.37
C LEU A 10 -29.81 -11.88 -2.78
N ALA A 11 -29.92 -12.09 -2.51
CA ALA A 11 -29.08 -12.19 -1.77
C ALA A 11 -27.88 -12.20 -2.13
N LEU A 12 -27.65 -12.38 -2.62
CA LEU A 12 -26.63 -12.38 -3.02
C LEU A 12 -26.02 -11.35 -3.18
N CYS A 13 -26.32 -10.91 -3.37
CA CYS A 13 -25.79 -9.94 -3.67
C CYS A 13 -24.99 -9.40 -2.81
N LEU A 14 -24.76 -9.83 -2.47
CA LEU A 14 -24.05 -9.38 -1.73
C LEU A 14 -22.89 -9.64 -1.70
N SER A 15 -22.38 -9.50 -2.57
CA SER A 15 -21.10 -9.67 -2.52
C SER A 15 -20.51 -8.80 -1.59
N PRO A 16 -19.93 -9.30 -0.68
CA PRO A 16 -19.27 -8.56 0.28
C PRO A 16 -18.11 -7.91 -0.31
N ALA A 17 -18.12 -6.68 -0.30
CA ALA A 17 -16.92 -6.00 -0.44
C ALA A 17 -16.07 -6.39 0.71
N VAL A 18 -14.98 -6.96 0.44
CA VAL A 18 -14.03 -7.25 1.46
C VAL A 18 -13.37 -5.94 1.83
N ALA A 19 -13.83 -5.36 2.88
CA ALA A 19 -13.15 -4.20 3.41
C ALA A 19 -11.89 -4.70 4.06
N MET A 20 -10.77 -4.31 3.50
CA MET A 20 -9.51 -4.57 4.14
C MET A 20 -9.38 -3.59 5.27
N ALA A 21 -9.42 -4.08 6.47
CA ALA A 21 -9.19 -3.25 7.62
C ALA A 21 -7.76 -2.77 7.60
N GLN A 22 -7.56 -1.49 7.72
CA GLN A 22 -6.22 -0.95 7.83
C GLN A 22 -5.64 -1.32 9.18
N VAL A 23 -4.36 -1.66 9.17
CA VAL A 23 -3.64 -1.91 10.41
C VAL A 23 -3.24 -0.58 10.99
N VAL A 24 -3.62 -0.34 12.23
CA VAL A 24 -3.27 0.87 12.95
C VAL A 24 -2.16 0.53 13.93
N VAL A 25 -1.02 1.21 13.80
CA VAL A 25 0.14 0.98 14.65
C VAL A 25 0.20 2.08 15.69
N ARG A 26 0.34 1.71 16.93
CA ARG A 26 0.33 2.68 18.03
C ARG A 26 1.69 3.31 18.30
N ILE A 27 2.73 2.74 17.73
CA ILE A 27 4.10 3.23 17.91
C ILE A 27 4.47 4.03 16.68
N ALA A 28 4.99 5.22 16.88
CA ALA A 28 5.39 6.08 15.77
C ALA A 28 6.49 5.41 14.94
N PRO A 29 6.43 5.51 13.61
CA PRO A 29 7.48 4.94 12.78
C PRO A 29 8.78 5.71 12.95
N PRO A 30 9.92 5.03 12.77
CA PRO A 30 11.19 5.73 12.75
C PRO A 30 11.27 6.63 11.51
N PRO A 31 12.17 7.62 11.52
CA PRO A 31 12.37 8.43 10.32
C PRO A 31 12.81 7.55 9.15
N PRO A 32 12.44 7.91 7.93
CA PRO A 32 12.91 7.15 6.77
C PRO A 32 14.41 7.17 6.67
N ILE A 33 14.97 6.05 6.23
CA ILE A 33 16.41 5.94 6.02
C ILE A 33 16.69 6.47 4.62
N VAL A 34 17.66 7.39 4.53
CA VAL A 34 18.09 7.90 3.23
C VAL A 34 19.12 6.94 2.69
N GLU A 35 18.78 6.24 1.63
CA GLU A 35 19.68 5.28 1.00
C GLU A 35 20.37 5.94 -0.18
N HIS A 36 21.64 5.63 -0.30
CA HIS A 36 22.42 6.10 -1.44
C HIS A 36 22.21 5.15 -2.61
N HIS A 37 21.96 5.70 -3.78
CA HIS A 37 21.82 4.88 -4.97
C HIS A 37 22.55 5.54 -6.14
N ASP A 38 23.08 4.69 -7.01
CA ASP A 38 23.80 5.16 -8.18
C ASP A 38 22.84 5.48 -9.31
N ARG A 39 23.38 5.52 -10.53
CA ARG A 39 22.54 5.71 -11.69
C ARG A 39 21.64 4.51 -11.93
N PRO A 40 20.52 4.73 -12.63
CA PRO A 40 19.65 3.61 -12.98
C PRO A 40 20.40 2.56 -13.79
N PRO A 41 20.15 1.26 -13.53
CA PRO A 41 20.77 0.20 -14.32
C PRO A 41 20.26 0.16 -15.75
N HIS A 42 19.10 0.72 -15.98
CA HIS A 42 18.49 0.84 -17.29
C HIS A 42 17.94 2.23 -17.46
N GLU A 43 18.08 2.77 -18.64
CA GLU A 43 17.58 4.10 -18.93
C GLU A 43 16.08 4.17 -18.70
N GLY A 44 15.63 5.22 -18.02
CA GLY A 44 14.20 5.42 -17.76
C GLY A 44 13.67 4.72 -16.53
N TRP A 45 14.46 3.90 -15.86
CA TRP A 45 14.01 3.28 -14.63
C TRP A 45 13.97 4.32 -13.50
N VAL A 46 13.07 4.10 -12.56
CA VAL A 46 12.76 5.05 -11.50
C VAL A 46 13.17 4.46 -10.16
N TRP A 47 13.74 5.30 -9.30
CA TRP A 47 14.07 4.86 -7.94
C TRP A 47 12.80 4.83 -7.10
N VAL A 48 12.56 3.67 -6.49
CA VAL A 48 11.48 3.48 -5.55
C VAL A 48 12.09 3.50 -4.16
N ASP A 49 11.77 4.52 -3.39
CA ASP A 49 12.35 4.68 -2.06
C ASP A 49 11.96 3.53 -1.15
N GLY A 50 12.86 3.18 -0.26
CA GLY A 50 12.55 2.23 0.79
C GLY A 50 11.57 2.83 1.79
N TYR A 51 11.10 2.00 2.66
CA TYR A 51 10.15 2.45 3.68
C TYR A 51 10.15 1.45 4.84
N HIS A 52 9.61 1.87 5.97
CA HIS A 52 9.42 0.97 7.10
C HIS A 52 8.08 0.27 6.93
N ARG A 53 8.08 -1.06 6.97
CA ARG A 53 6.84 -1.81 7.04
C ARG A 53 6.64 -2.30 8.46
N TRP A 54 5.41 -2.59 8.81
CA TRP A 54 5.08 -3.13 10.12
C TRP A 54 4.89 -4.63 9.97
N ASP A 55 5.65 -5.42 10.74
CA ASP A 55 5.58 -6.88 10.63
C ASP A 55 4.64 -7.52 11.65
N GLY A 56 3.90 -6.70 12.41
CA GLY A 56 3.02 -7.16 13.47
C GLY A 56 3.61 -6.91 14.85
N HIS A 57 4.91 -6.71 14.93
CA HIS A 57 5.61 -6.50 16.20
C HIS A 57 6.53 -5.31 16.19
N ARG A 58 7.12 -4.99 15.05
CA ARG A 58 8.08 -3.89 14.95
C ARG A 58 8.15 -3.39 13.52
N TYR A 59 8.75 -2.23 13.37
CA TYR A 59 9.05 -1.68 12.05
C TYR A 59 10.26 -2.37 11.47
N VAL A 60 10.19 -2.73 10.20
CA VAL A 60 11.27 -3.37 9.47
C VAL A 60 11.52 -2.55 8.22
N TRP A 61 12.77 -2.22 7.97
CA TRP A 61 13.13 -1.43 6.79
C TRP A 61 13.09 -2.28 5.55
N VAL A 62 12.41 -1.78 4.53
CA VAL A 62 12.38 -2.37 3.19
C VAL A 62 13.25 -1.49 2.32
N HIS A 63 14.29 -2.07 1.76
CA HIS A 63 15.23 -1.31 0.93
C HIS A 63 14.57 -0.77 -0.33
N GLY A 64 15.03 0.40 -0.76
CA GLY A 64 14.63 0.94 -2.03
C GLY A 64 15.17 0.10 -3.18
N ARG A 65 14.68 0.36 -4.36
CA ARG A 65 15.08 -0.40 -5.54
C ARG A 65 14.79 0.41 -6.80
N TRP A 66 15.48 0.04 -7.88
CA TRP A 66 15.14 0.56 -9.19
C TRP A 66 13.98 -0.24 -9.75
N ALA A 67 13.07 0.44 -10.41
CA ALA A 67 11.89 -0.20 -10.97
C ALA A 67 11.59 0.34 -12.36
N ARG A 68 11.12 -0.54 -13.20
CA ARG A 68 10.68 -0.16 -14.54
C ARG A 68 9.31 0.47 -14.42
N PRO A 69 9.14 1.70 -14.91
CA PRO A 69 7.81 2.33 -14.85
C PRO A 69 6.84 1.60 -15.76
N PRO A 70 5.56 1.58 -15.40
CA PRO A 70 4.56 0.89 -16.23
C PRO A 70 4.27 1.58 -17.56
N HIS A 71 4.60 2.86 -17.67
CA HIS A 71 4.47 3.61 -18.92
C HIS A 71 5.46 4.77 -18.89
N PRO A 72 5.83 5.32 -20.05
CA PRO A 72 6.76 6.44 -20.07
C PRO A 72 6.21 7.62 -19.27
N GLY A 73 7.08 8.21 -18.47
CA GLY A 73 6.69 9.36 -17.67
C GLY A 73 5.96 9.04 -16.39
N ALA A 74 5.78 7.76 -16.07
CA ALA A 74 5.16 7.40 -14.80
C ALA A 74 6.03 7.85 -13.64
N VAL A 75 5.40 8.28 -12.57
CA VAL A 75 6.05 8.78 -11.38
C VAL A 75 5.68 7.89 -10.21
N TRP A 76 6.67 7.54 -9.41
CA TRP A 76 6.42 6.74 -8.21
C TRP A 76 6.07 7.67 -7.05
N VAL A 77 4.92 7.39 -6.42
CA VAL A 77 4.50 8.07 -5.19
C VAL A 77 4.89 7.18 -4.04
N ALA A 78 5.76 7.65 -3.17
CA ALA A 78 6.36 6.82 -2.13
C ALA A 78 5.36 6.40 -1.06
N HIS A 79 5.61 5.24 -0.47
CA HIS A 79 4.90 4.83 0.74
C HIS A 79 5.17 5.84 1.84
N ARG A 80 4.16 6.08 2.67
CA ARG A 80 4.35 6.97 3.81
C ARG A 80 3.43 6.56 4.95
N TRP A 81 3.83 6.92 6.16
CA TRP A 81 3.01 6.72 7.34
C TRP A 81 2.31 8.03 7.67
N GLU A 82 1.04 7.93 8.01
CA GLU A 82 0.25 9.09 8.44
C GLU A 82 -0.29 8.85 9.83
N GLN A 83 -0.20 9.87 10.66
CA GLN A 83 -0.80 9.81 11.97
C GLN A 83 -2.29 10.05 11.83
N ARG A 84 -3.08 9.14 12.38
CA ARG A 84 -4.53 9.27 12.40
C ARG A 84 -5.04 8.90 13.77
N GLY A 85 -5.63 9.88 14.46
CA GLY A 85 -6.04 9.67 15.82
C GLY A 85 -4.83 9.43 16.71
N ASN A 86 -4.85 8.36 17.46
CA ASN A 86 -3.73 8.01 18.33
C ASN A 86 -2.87 6.90 17.77
N GLY A 87 -2.90 6.71 16.47
CA GLY A 87 -2.11 5.66 15.82
C GLY A 87 -1.58 6.12 14.48
N TRP A 88 -0.93 5.19 13.80
CA TRP A 88 -0.28 5.44 12.52
C TRP A 88 -0.77 4.44 11.50
N VAL A 89 -0.97 4.90 10.27
CA VAL A 89 -1.49 4.09 9.16
C VAL A 89 -0.55 4.24 7.98
N LEU A 90 -0.21 3.14 7.35
CA LEU A 90 0.61 3.17 6.15
C LEU A 90 -0.26 3.52 4.94
N VAL A 91 0.16 4.53 4.21
CA VAL A 91 -0.43 4.86 2.91
C VAL A 91 0.51 4.27 1.87
N GLU A 92 0.04 3.29 1.15
CA GLU A 92 0.89 2.57 0.22
C GLU A 92 1.24 3.41 -1.00
N GLY A 93 2.45 3.24 -1.47
CA GLY A 93 2.91 3.91 -2.66
C GLY A 93 2.26 3.36 -3.91
N HIS A 94 2.34 4.14 -4.97
CA HIS A 94 1.74 3.72 -6.24
C HIS A 94 2.35 4.52 -7.38
N TRP A 95 2.11 4.04 -8.59
CA TRP A 95 2.48 4.78 -9.79
C TRP A 95 1.36 5.72 -10.19
N ARG A 96 1.74 6.88 -10.70
CA ARG A 96 0.75 7.80 -11.28
C ARG A 96 1.28 8.43 -12.57
#